data_c2c6800d4306e14b8a84038a859c65b3
#
_entry.id   c2c6800d4306e14b8a84038a859c65b3
#
_cell.length_a   1.000
_cell.length_b   1.000
_cell.length_c   1.000
_cell.angle_alpha   90.00
_cell.angle_beta   90.00
_cell.angle_gamma   90.00
#
_symmetry.space_group_name_H-M   'P 1'
#
loop_
_entity.id
_entity.type
_entity.pdbx_description
1 polymer ?
#
loop_
_entity_poly.entity_id
_entity_poly.type
_entity_poly.pdbx_seq_one_letter_code
_entity_poly.pdbx_strand_id
1 'polypeptide(L)'
;MVLKEINEKIKEIRRQNRTCLSNIVYSKLNKEEDYSVTCLENAIAVLVKERNRISVFYAASDKENLKKLLLALPEETYIERFHEEIEDELCEVFEEGQYKKYAEYVRVTTTYLKNPYAVTEKGRRAILQEMYDPTQGEFPQEKDAEEIYQLCLENFDPVIDDVFSIEEWRKAIVNKECLVVKENGKIITIYKWCMEGKKLYSNLVINLGTANLLYNLERSIFEKYWEEGMRTAYAWINILNKKALKRGPKYEHDIIKSKKLLYDTIYKKQ
;
A
#
# COMPACT_ATOMS: atom_id res chain seq x y z
N MET A 1 -7.08 -2.67 28.68
CA MET A 1 -6.81 -4.14 28.53
C MET A 1 -5.39 -4.32 28.05
N VAL A 2 -4.65 -5.26 28.62
CA VAL A 2 -3.32 -5.60 28.11
C VAL A 2 -3.42 -6.57 26.91
N LEU A 3 -2.41 -6.65 26.07
CA LEU A 3 -2.41 -7.47 24.83
C LEU A 3 -2.84 -8.94 25.08
N LYS A 4 -2.44 -9.52 26.22
CA LYS A 4 -2.84 -10.88 26.61
C LYS A 4 -4.36 -11.01 26.78
N GLU A 5 -5.00 -10.06 27.43
CA GLU A 5 -6.47 -10.04 27.65
C GLU A 5 -7.21 -9.86 26.32
N ILE A 6 -6.69 -8.99 25.42
CA ILE A 6 -7.22 -8.82 24.08
C ILE A 6 -7.18 -10.15 23.33
N ASN A 7 -6.05 -10.84 23.36
CA ASN A 7 -5.87 -12.14 22.69
C ASN A 7 -6.82 -13.21 23.25
N GLU A 8 -7.02 -13.26 24.56
CA GLU A 8 -7.96 -14.21 25.16
C GLU A 8 -9.42 -13.89 24.75
N LYS A 9 -9.79 -12.61 24.71
CA LYS A 9 -11.13 -12.21 24.23
C LYS A 9 -11.36 -12.56 22.77
N ILE A 10 -10.37 -12.35 21.91
CA ILE A 10 -10.46 -12.75 20.49
C ILE A 10 -10.62 -14.27 20.36
N LYS A 11 -9.88 -15.06 21.16
CA LYS A 11 -10.02 -16.52 21.18
C LYS A 11 -11.41 -16.95 21.65
N GLU A 12 -11.96 -16.30 22.67
CA GLU A 12 -13.32 -16.53 23.15
C GLU A 12 -14.34 -16.30 22.04
N ILE A 13 -14.30 -15.15 21.38
CA ILE A 13 -15.18 -14.80 20.26
C ILE A 13 -15.09 -15.85 19.12
N ARG A 14 -13.86 -16.27 18.76
CA ARG A 14 -13.62 -17.29 17.73
C ARG A 14 -14.16 -18.68 18.10
N ARG A 15 -14.23 -19.03 19.38
CA ARG A 15 -14.78 -20.31 19.84
C ARG A 15 -16.31 -20.34 19.80
N GLN A 16 -16.95 -19.19 19.95
CA GLN A 16 -18.41 -19.07 19.96
C GLN A 16 -19.02 -19.25 18.57
N ASN A 17 -18.30 -18.85 17.51
CA ASN A 17 -18.78 -18.97 16.14
C ASN A 17 -17.65 -19.34 15.18
N ARG A 18 -17.93 -20.30 14.25
CA ARG A 18 -16.98 -20.71 13.21
C ARG A 18 -16.66 -19.62 12.19
N THR A 19 -17.49 -18.59 12.09
CA THR A 19 -17.41 -17.48 11.13
C THR A 19 -17.03 -16.16 11.78
N CYS A 20 -16.02 -16.15 12.64
CA CYS A 20 -15.52 -14.91 13.24
C CYS A 20 -15.04 -13.93 12.17
N LEU A 21 -15.61 -12.73 12.16
CA LEU A 21 -15.21 -11.62 11.30
C LEU A 21 -14.06 -10.87 11.98
N SER A 22 -12.93 -10.71 11.29
CA SER A 22 -11.77 -10.04 11.87
C SER A 22 -10.84 -9.46 10.81
N ASN A 23 -10.30 -8.25 11.08
CA ASN A 23 -9.19 -7.65 10.34
C ASN A 23 -7.92 -7.51 11.20
N ILE A 24 -7.81 -8.25 12.30
CA ILE A 24 -6.70 -8.11 13.25
C ILE A 24 -5.38 -8.53 12.65
N VAL A 25 -4.42 -7.61 12.67
CA VAL A 25 -3.02 -7.82 12.31
C VAL A 25 -2.16 -7.73 13.58
N TYR A 26 -1.75 -8.87 14.11
CA TYR A 26 -1.04 -8.93 15.41
C TYR A 26 0.27 -8.13 15.46
N SER A 27 1.00 -8.03 14.36
CA SER A 27 2.23 -7.22 14.31
C SER A 27 1.99 -5.72 14.53
N LYS A 28 0.77 -5.24 14.25
CA LYS A 28 0.38 -3.85 14.50
C LYS A 28 -0.04 -3.62 15.95
N LEU A 29 -0.46 -4.67 16.66
CA LEU A 29 -0.88 -4.61 18.06
C LEU A 29 0.28 -4.74 19.06
N ASN A 30 1.45 -5.17 18.65
CA ASN A 30 2.61 -5.39 19.53
C ASN A 30 3.30 -4.10 20.00
N LYS A 31 2.87 -2.93 19.54
CA LYS A 31 3.35 -1.63 20.04
C LYS A 31 2.44 -1.21 21.18
N GLU A 32 2.81 -1.56 22.42
CA GLU A 32 1.96 -1.46 23.63
C GLU A 32 1.52 -0.05 24.05
N GLU A 33 2.01 1.03 23.44
CA GLU A 33 1.93 2.35 24.07
C GLU A 33 0.77 3.25 23.59
N ASP A 34 0.09 2.95 22.47
CA ASP A 34 -0.88 3.89 21.88
C ASP A 34 -2.17 3.22 21.37
N TYR A 35 -2.81 2.38 22.15
CA TYR A 35 -4.11 1.85 21.76
C TYR A 35 -5.19 2.00 22.83
N SER A 36 -6.45 2.15 22.38
CA SER A 36 -7.64 2.02 23.22
C SER A 36 -8.48 0.82 22.79
N VAL A 37 -9.32 0.30 23.67
CA VAL A 37 -10.11 -0.91 23.43
C VAL A 37 -11.57 -0.66 23.72
N THR A 38 -12.44 -1.01 22.76
CA THR A 38 -13.88 -1.12 22.93
C THR A 38 -14.25 -2.58 22.97
N CYS A 39 -14.88 -3.05 24.03
CA CYS A 39 -15.24 -4.46 24.21
C CYS A 39 -16.73 -4.60 24.45
N LEU A 40 -17.37 -5.46 23.65
CA LEU A 40 -18.73 -5.93 23.83
C LEU A 40 -18.70 -7.43 24.16
N GLU A 41 -19.86 -8.01 24.48
CA GLU A 41 -19.94 -9.43 24.83
C GLU A 41 -19.31 -10.33 23.74
N ASN A 42 -19.69 -10.11 22.47
CA ASN A 42 -19.31 -10.97 21.33
C ASN A 42 -18.50 -10.22 20.26
N ALA A 43 -17.92 -9.07 20.61
CA ALA A 43 -17.10 -8.28 19.72
C ALA A 43 -16.07 -7.44 20.47
N ILE A 44 -14.93 -7.18 19.83
CA ILE A 44 -13.87 -6.33 20.35
C ILE A 44 -13.28 -5.48 19.23
N ALA A 45 -12.97 -4.23 19.52
CA ALA A 45 -12.15 -3.37 18.67
C ALA A 45 -10.94 -2.83 19.44
N VAL A 46 -9.80 -2.82 18.77
CA VAL A 46 -8.57 -2.18 19.22
C VAL A 46 -8.32 -1.00 18.30
N LEU A 47 -8.29 0.19 18.86
CA LEU A 47 -8.04 1.44 18.15
C LEU A 47 -6.57 1.79 18.33
N VAL A 48 -5.83 1.82 17.24
CA VAL A 48 -4.40 2.11 17.22
C VAL A 48 -4.16 3.44 16.54
N LYS A 49 -3.42 4.33 17.18
CA LYS A 49 -2.98 5.57 16.55
C LYS A 49 -1.85 5.28 15.58
N GLU A 50 -2.15 5.30 14.29
CA GLU A 50 -1.17 5.12 13.21
C GLU A 50 -0.97 6.46 12.49
N ARG A 51 0.24 7.01 12.55
CA ARG A 51 0.60 8.28 11.84
C ARG A 51 -0.51 9.35 11.95
N ASN A 52 -1.31 9.52 10.90
CA ASN A 52 -2.33 10.56 10.78
C ASN A 52 -3.77 10.05 10.92
N ARG A 53 -3.97 8.79 11.37
CA ARG A 53 -5.30 8.20 11.53
C ARG A 53 -5.40 7.34 12.78
N ILE A 54 -6.63 7.07 13.22
CA ILE A 54 -6.92 6.05 14.23
C ILE A 54 -7.47 4.83 13.50
N SER A 55 -6.65 3.79 13.40
CA SER A 55 -7.02 2.53 12.73
C SER A 55 -7.75 1.60 13.68
N VAL A 56 -8.81 0.97 13.20
CA VAL A 56 -9.63 0.03 13.94
C VAL A 56 -9.31 -1.40 13.52
N PHE A 57 -8.85 -2.20 14.48
CA PHE A 57 -8.69 -3.65 14.36
C PHE A 57 -9.79 -4.31 15.16
N TYR A 58 -10.61 -5.15 14.52
CA TYR A 58 -11.77 -5.74 15.16
C TYR A 58 -11.81 -7.26 15.06
N ALA A 59 -12.55 -7.87 16.01
CA ALA A 59 -13.05 -9.24 15.92
C ALA A 59 -14.49 -9.26 16.42
N ALA A 60 -15.38 -9.91 15.68
CA ALA A 60 -16.78 -10.06 16.02
C ALA A 60 -17.27 -11.46 15.67
N SER A 61 -18.22 -12.02 16.43
CA SER A 61 -18.76 -13.36 16.19
C SER A 61 -19.56 -13.45 14.89
N ASP A 62 -20.22 -12.36 14.49
CA ASP A 62 -21.10 -12.26 13.33
C ASP A 62 -21.29 -10.80 12.88
N LYS A 63 -22.06 -10.60 11.80
CA LYS A 63 -22.33 -9.29 11.22
C LYS A 63 -23.09 -8.34 12.16
N GLU A 64 -24.04 -8.86 12.93
CA GLU A 64 -24.85 -8.06 13.86
C GLU A 64 -24.02 -7.55 15.04
N ASN A 65 -23.13 -8.39 15.61
CA ASN A 65 -22.21 -7.98 16.66
C ASN A 65 -21.12 -7.03 16.13
N LEU A 66 -20.69 -7.20 14.87
CA LEU A 66 -19.80 -6.25 14.22
C LEU A 66 -20.47 -4.88 14.10
N LYS A 67 -21.69 -4.81 13.57
CA LYS A 67 -22.48 -3.58 13.46
C LYS A 67 -22.62 -2.84 14.80
N LYS A 68 -23.00 -3.56 15.87
CA LYS A 68 -23.11 -2.98 17.22
C LYS A 68 -21.78 -2.39 17.70
N LEU A 69 -20.68 -3.11 17.44
CA LEU A 69 -19.34 -2.65 17.77
C LEU A 69 -19.01 -1.35 17.02
N LEU A 70 -19.23 -1.32 15.71
CA LEU A 70 -18.93 -0.17 14.84
C LEU A 70 -19.70 1.09 15.28
N LEU A 71 -20.98 0.95 15.66
CA LEU A 71 -21.79 2.06 16.19
C LEU A 71 -21.23 2.64 17.49
N ALA A 72 -20.61 1.81 18.32
CA ALA A 72 -20.02 2.21 19.60
C ALA A 72 -18.64 2.88 19.48
N LEU A 73 -18.00 2.86 18.29
CA LEU A 73 -16.69 3.46 18.08
C LEU A 73 -16.77 4.98 17.93
N PRO A 74 -15.72 5.74 18.26
CA PRO A 74 -15.67 7.19 18.05
C PRO A 74 -15.63 7.55 16.56
N GLU A 75 -16.01 8.80 16.27
CA GLU A 75 -15.86 9.43 14.95
C GLU A 75 -14.38 9.50 14.53
N GLU A 76 -14.13 9.74 13.24
CA GLU A 76 -12.79 9.85 12.65
C GLU A 76 -11.90 8.62 12.83
N THR A 77 -12.51 7.45 12.99
CA THR A 77 -11.81 6.17 12.95
C THR A 77 -11.86 5.55 11.57
N TYR A 78 -10.85 4.73 11.26
CA TYR A 78 -10.67 4.13 9.94
C TYR A 78 -10.55 2.62 10.04
N ILE A 79 -11.21 1.91 9.14
CA ILE A 79 -11.09 0.46 8.97
C ILE A 79 -10.41 0.18 7.65
N GLU A 80 -9.32 -0.56 7.68
CA GLU A 80 -8.63 -1.10 6.51
C GLU A 80 -9.02 -2.58 6.35
N ARG A 81 -9.43 -2.97 5.14
CA ARG A 81 -9.89 -4.30 4.85
C ARG A 81 -9.37 -4.83 3.52
N PHE A 82 -8.65 -5.94 3.59
CA PHE A 82 -8.21 -6.69 2.42
C PHE A 82 -9.28 -7.71 2.01
N HIS A 83 -9.64 -7.76 0.73
CA HIS A 83 -10.60 -8.69 0.16
C HIS A 83 -10.25 -9.07 -1.28
N GLU A 84 -10.74 -10.23 -1.75
CA GLU A 84 -10.41 -10.76 -3.09
C GLU A 84 -11.50 -10.47 -4.13
N GLU A 85 -12.68 -10.08 -3.74
CA GLU A 85 -13.80 -9.77 -4.61
C GLU A 85 -13.86 -8.29 -4.95
N ILE A 86 -14.51 -7.92 -6.07
CA ILE A 86 -14.66 -6.52 -6.49
C ILE A 86 -15.47 -5.74 -5.45
N GLU A 87 -16.48 -6.38 -4.85
CA GLU A 87 -17.28 -5.80 -3.78
C GLU A 87 -16.95 -6.46 -2.45
N ASP A 88 -16.73 -5.64 -1.43
CA ASP A 88 -16.54 -6.13 -0.07
C ASP A 88 -17.87 -6.67 0.49
N GLU A 89 -17.88 -7.93 0.85
CA GLU A 89 -19.05 -8.62 1.43
C GLU A 89 -19.56 -8.01 2.75
N LEU A 90 -18.74 -7.14 3.39
CA LEU A 90 -19.08 -6.42 4.62
C LEU A 90 -19.45 -4.95 4.38
N CYS A 91 -19.51 -4.48 3.12
CA CYS A 91 -19.81 -3.09 2.80
C CYS A 91 -21.10 -2.60 3.48
N GLU A 92 -22.18 -3.36 3.38
CA GLU A 92 -23.47 -3.04 4.02
C GLU A 92 -23.34 -2.93 5.55
N VAL A 93 -22.58 -3.85 6.18
CA VAL A 93 -22.37 -3.83 7.63
C VAL A 93 -21.58 -2.58 8.06
N PHE A 94 -20.61 -2.18 7.27
CA PHE A 94 -19.87 -0.94 7.54
C PHE A 94 -20.75 0.30 7.36
N GLU A 95 -21.57 0.36 6.31
CA GLU A 95 -22.50 1.46 6.07
C GLU A 95 -23.53 1.57 7.21
N GLU A 96 -24.13 0.47 7.63
CA GLU A 96 -25.03 0.41 8.78
C GLU A 96 -24.32 0.80 10.09
N GLY A 97 -23.02 0.53 10.21
CA GLY A 97 -22.13 0.94 11.30
C GLY A 97 -21.65 2.39 11.20
N GLN A 98 -22.19 3.19 10.26
CA GLN A 98 -21.81 4.58 10.00
C GLN A 98 -20.41 4.76 9.41
N TYR A 99 -19.88 3.74 8.72
CA TYR A 99 -18.63 3.84 7.99
C TYR A 99 -18.90 3.94 6.49
N LYS A 100 -18.27 4.88 5.82
CA LYS A 100 -18.34 5.01 4.35
C LYS A 100 -17.00 4.69 3.73
N LYS A 101 -17.05 4.12 2.52
CA LYS A 101 -15.85 3.91 1.71
C LYS A 101 -15.15 5.25 1.47
N TYR A 102 -13.90 5.35 1.90
CA TYR A 102 -13.07 6.55 1.76
C TYR A 102 -12.07 6.41 0.62
N ALA A 103 -11.41 5.26 0.53
CA ALA A 103 -10.48 4.94 -0.55
C ALA A 103 -10.49 3.45 -0.86
N GLU A 104 -10.05 3.10 -2.06
CA GLU A 104 -9.90 1.71 -2.47
C GLU A 104 -8.67 1.57 -3.38
N TYR A 105 -7.86 0.58 -3.08
CA TYR A 105 -6.66 0.23 -3.82
C TYR A 105 -6.80 -1.18 -4.38
N VAL A 106 -6.16 -1.42 -5.51
CA VAL A 106 -6.00 -2.76 -6.06
C VAL A 106 -4.53 -3.11 -6.14
N ARG A 107 -4.17 -4.32 -5.72
CA ARG A 107 -2.81 -4.84 -5.88
C ARG A 107 -2.61 -5.40 -7.27
N VAL A 108 -1.83 -4.70 -8.06
CA VAL A 108 -1.41 -5.17 -9.39
C VAL A 108 -0.12 -5.95 -9.21
N THR A 109 -0.16 -7.25 -9.45
CA THR A 109 0.99 -8.17 -9.36
C THR A 109 1.30 -8.74 -10.73
N THR A 110 2.56 -8.67 -11.14
CA THR A 110 3.05 -9.21 -12.41
C THR A 110 4.24 -10.10 -12.16
N THR A 111 4.18 -11.34 -12.65
CA THR A 111 5.33 -12.25 -12.70
C THR A 111 5.83 -12.32 -14.13
N TYR A 112 7.12 -12.04 -14.31
CA TYR A 112 7.76 -11.94 -15.61
C TYR A 112 8.49 -13.24 -15.91
N LEU A 113 8.22 -13.83 -17.08
CA LEU A 113 8.91 -15.02 -17.58
C LEU A 113 10.23 -14.66 -18.27
N LYS A 114 10.30 -13.43 -18.81
CA LYS A 114 11.51 -12.85 -19.43
C LYS A 114 11.70 -11.43 -18.91
N ASN A 115 12.93 -10.93 -18.98
CA ASN A 115 13.20 -9.53 -18.67
C ASN A 115 12.38 -8.62 -19.60
N PRO A 116 11.42 -7.85 -19.10
CA PRO A 116 10.54 -7.02 -19.92
C PRO A 116 11.29 -5.91 -20.67
N TYR A 117 12.48 -5.53 -20.18
CA TYR A 117 13.31 -4.50 -20.82
C TYR A 117 14.31 -5.07 -21.85
N ALA A 118 14.51 -6.38 -21.89
CA ALA A 118 15.29 -7.05 -22.92
C ALA A 118 14.50 -7.35 -24.20
N VAL A 119 13.18 -7.16 -24.19
CA VAL A 119 12.30 -7.38 -25.34
C VAL A 119 12.24 -6.12 -26.19
N THR A 120 12.34 -6.26 -27.52
CA THR A 120 12.15 -5.13 -28.44
C THR A 120 10.71 -4.62 -28.35
N GLU A 121 10.55 -3.41 -27.89
CA GLU A 121 9.26 -2.76 -27.73
C GLU A 121 8.76 -2.17 -29.04
N LYS A 122 7.43 -1.94 -29.15
CA LYS A 122 6.78 -1.31 -30.31
C LYS A 122 6.02 -0.05 -29.86
N GLY A 123 5.85 0.87 -30.80
CA GLY A 123 5.11 2.10 -30.58
C GLY A 123 5.80 3.03 -29.56
N ARG A 124 5.03 3.66 -28.66
CA ARG A 124 5.55 4.64 -27.70
C ARG A 124 6.65 4.07 -26.78
N ARG A 125 6.59 2.78 -26.46
CA ARG A 125 7.61 2.14 -25.63
C ARG A 125 8.93 1.95 -26.35
N ALA A 126 8.93 1.73 -27.67
CA ALA A 126 10.17 1.70 -28.46
C ALA A 126 10.91 3.04 -28.34
N ILE A 127 10.19 4.16 -28.42
CA ILE A 127 10.78 5.49 -28.21
C ILE A 127 11.39 5.62 -26.81
N LEU A 128 10.68 5.18 -25.77
CA LEU A 128 11.20 5.21 -24.39
C LEU A 128 12.44 4.32 -24.22
N GLN A 129 12.48 3.18 -24.94
CA GLN A 129 13.62 2.27 -24.92
C GLN A 129 14.84 2.88 -25.61
N GLU A 130 14.66 3.57 -26.74
CA GLU A 130 15.71 4.31 -27.45
C GLU A 130 16.25 5.50 -26.64
N MET A 131 15.37 6.14 -25.86
CA MET A 131 15.72 7.27 -24.98
C MET A 131 16.23 6.84 -23.59
N TYR A 132 16.44 5.55 -23.38
CA TYR A 132 16.89 5.07 -22.07
C TYR A 132 18.29 5.58 -21.73
N ASP A 133 18.36 6.27 -20.60
CA ASP A 133 19.58 6.75 -20.00
C ASP A 133 19.70 6.24 -18.55
N PRO A 134 20.58 5.25 -18.30
CA PRO A 134 20.74 4.69 -16.95
C PRO A 134 21.40 5.69 -15.97
N THR A 135 21.99 6.78 -16.46
CA THR A 135 22.65 7.79 -15.63
C THR A 135 21.71 8.88 -15.15
N GLN A 136 20.47 8.92 -15.64
CA GLN A 136 19.53 10.00 -15.36
C GLN A 136 18.98 9.99 -13.93
N GLY A 137 18.99 8.85 -13.27
CA GLY A 137 18.55 8.70 -11.87
C GLY A 137 19.73 8.75 -10.90
N GLU A 138 19.56 9.43 -9.79
CA GLU A 138 20.54 9.47 -8.70
C GLU A 138 19.93 9.02 -7.37
N PHE A 139 20.77 8.47 -6.48
CA PHE A 139 20.36 8.28 -5.10
C PHE A 139 20.30 9.63 -4.39
N PRO A 140 19.16 9.99 -3.76
CA PRO A 140 19.06 11.25 -3.04
C PRO A 140 20.03 11.26 -1.84
N GLN A 141 20.37 12.46 -1.39
CA GLN A 141 21.15 12.68 -0.17
C GLN A 141 20.20 12.88 1.03
N GLU A 142 20.69 12.70 2.26
CA GLU A 142 19.86 12.86 3.47
C GLU A 142 19.17 14.23 3.56
N LYS A 143 19.84 15.29 3.08
CA LYS A 143 19.27 16.65 3.00
C LYS A 143 18.05 16.74 2.09
N ASP A 144 17.87 15.81 1.14
CA ASP A 144 16.75 15.80 0.20
C ASP A 144 15.48 15.23 0.85
N ALA A 145 15.57 14.60 2.04
CA ALA A 145 14.45 13.95 2.72
C ALA A 145 13.27 14.90 2.98
N GLU A 146 13.55 16.16 3.31
CA GLU A 146 12.53 17.17 3.58
C GLU A 146 11.79 17.56 2.29
N GLU A 147 12.52 17.78 1.18
CA GLU A 147 11.90 18.06 -0.13
C GLU A 147 11.05 16.88 -0.60
N ILE A 148 11.57 15.65 -0.47
CA ILE A 148 10.82 14.44 -0.82
C ILE A 148 9.52 14.33 0.02
N TYR A 149 9.60 14.59 1.32
CA TYR A 149 8.43 14.56 2.22
C TYR A 149 7.38 15.59 1.81
N GLN A 150 7.78 16.82 1.50
CA GLN A 150 6.86 17.87 1.04
C GLN A 150 6.19 17.48 -0.28
N LEU A 151 6.95 16.95 -1.25
CA LEU A 151 6.39 16.44 -2.50
C LEU A 151 5.37 15.31 -2.27
N CYS A 152 5.61 14.45 -1.27
CA CYS A 152 4.63 13.42 -0.91
C CYS A 152 3.34 14.04 -0.35
N LEU A 153 3.42 15.03 0.54
CA LEU A 153 2.25 15.71 1.10
C LEU A 153 1.42 16.45 0.03
N GLU A 154 2.08 16.94 -1.02
CA GLU A 154 1.41 17.61 -2.14
C GLU A 154 0.69 16.64 -3.11
N ASN A 155 1.13 15.38 -3.17
CA ASN A 155 0.66 14.42 -4.18
C ASN A 155 -0.16 13.25 -3.63
N PHE A 156 -0.14 13.03 -2.31
CA PHE A 156 -0.79 11.91 -1.63
C PHE A 156 -1.63 12.39 -0.45
N ASP A 157 -2.66 11.63 -0.12
CA ASP A 157 -3.44 11.84 1.10
C ASP A 157 -2.69 11.18 2.28
N PRO A 158 -2.15 11.96 3.23
CA PRO A 158 -1.35 11.40 4.33
C PRO A 158 -2.15 10.52 5.29
N VAL A 159 -3.49 10.50 5.20
CA VAL A 159 -4.35 9.66 6.03
C VAL A 159 -4.42 8.23 5.50
N ILE A 160 -4.42 8.07 4.17
CA ILE A 160 -4.66 6.77 3.51
C ILE A 160 -3.45 6.24 2.75
N ASP A 161 -2.63 7.14 2.20
CA ASP A 161 -1.41 6.75 1.51
C ASP A 161 -0.26 6.55 2.52
N ASP A 162 0.66 5.65 2.21
CA ASP A 162 1.85 5.40 3.01
C ASP A 162 2.89 6.53 2.87
N VAL A 163 2.51 7.73 3.28
CA VAL A 163 3.44 8.87 3.31
C VAL A 163 4.42 8.69 4.46
N PHE A 164 5.69 8.47 4.14
CA PHE A 164 6.76 8.28 5.10
C PHE A 164 7.09 9.59 5.81
N SER A 165 7.40 9.51 7.10
CA SER A 165 7.99 10.62 7.84
C SER A 165 9.39 10.98 7.30
N ILE A 166 9.90 12.15 7.67
CA ILE A 166 11.26 12.58 7.28
C ILE A 166 12.32 11.56 7.72
N GLU A 167 12.19 11.00 8.94
CA GLU A 167 13.08 9.98 9.48
C GLU A 167 13.02 8.66 8.69
N GLU A 168 11.84 8.26 8.26
CA GLU A 168 11.66 7.06 7.41
C GLU A 168 12.26 7.30 6.02
N TRP A 169 12.14 8.52 5.48
CA TRP A 169 12.80 8.90 4.24
C TRP A 169 14.32 8.89 4.37
N ARG A 170 14.89 9.44 5.45
CA ARG A 170 16.33 9.36 5.72
C ARG A 170 16.83 7.92 5.74
N LYS A 171 16.09 7.01 6.41
CA LYS A 171 16.41 5.57 6.40
C LYS A 171 16.35 4.96 5.01
N ALA A 172 15.32 5.28 4.23
CA ALA A 172 15.17 4.78 2.86
C ALA A 172 16.32 5.27 1.95
N ILE A 173 16.78 6.51 2.13
CA ILE A 173 17.91 7.10 1.42
C ILE A 173 19.21 6.36 1.76
N VAL A 174 19.50 6.17 3.05
CA VAL A 174 20.68 5.43 3.52
C VAL A 174 20.68 4.00 2.99
N ASN A 175 19.52 3.35 2.96
CA ASN A 175 19.34 1.99 2.44
C ASN A 175 19.35 1.90 0.90
N LYS A 176 19.41 3.05 0.20
CA LYS A 176 19.33 3.12 -1.27
C LYS A 176 18.06 2.47 -1.83
N GLU A 177 16.93 2.75 -1.21
CA GLU A 177 15.60 2.23 -1.58
C GLU A 177 14.78 3.23 -2.41
N CYS A 178 15.36 4.34 -2.84
CA CYS A 178 14.73 5.31 -3.73
C CYS A 178 15.73 5.91 -4.70
N LEU A 179 15.25 6.28 -5.89
CA LEU A 179 15.94 7.10 -6.88
C LEU A 179 15.13 8.35 -7.14
N VAL A 180 15.84 9.42 -7.47
CA VAL A 180 15.25 10.69 -7.88
C VAL A 180 15.85 11.20 -9.19
N VAL A 181 15.10 12.05 -9.88
CA VAL A 181 15.63 12.91 -10.94
C VAL A 181 15.47 14.34 -10.49
N LYS A 182 16.53 15.12 -10.62
CA LYS A 182 16.53 16.56 -10.33
C LYS A 182 16.66 17.37 -11.60
N GLU A 183 15.91 18.46 -11.66
CA GLU A 183 16.04 19.48 -12.70
C GLU A 183 16.18 20.86 -12.02
N ASN A 184 17.23 21.60 -12.40
CA ASN A 184 17.56 22.88 -11.76
C ASN A 184 17.66 22.80 -10.21
N GLY A 185 18.18 21.68 -9.70
CA GLY A 185 18.36 21.43 -8.27
C GLY A 185 17.09 21.03 -7.51
N LYS A 186 15.94 20.89 -8.19
CA LYS A 186 14.67 20.45 -7.61
C LYS A 186 14.33 19.03 -8.02
N ILE A 187 13.77 18.25 -7.11
CA ILE A 187 13.31 16.89 -7.39
C ILE A 187 12.01 16.96 -8.19
N ILE A 188 11.99 16.29 -9.36
CA ILE A 188 10.83 16.24 -10.27
C ILE A 188 10.30 14.81 -10.48
N THR A 189 11.11 13.79 -10.14
CA THR A 189 10.69 12.39 -10.22
C THR A 189 11.24 11.62 -9.03
N ILE A 190 10.40 10.82 -8.40
CA ILE A 190 10.76 9.95 -7.29
C ILE A 190 10.23 8.55 -7.62
N TYR A 191 11.10 7.56 -7.45
CA TYR A 191 10.72 6.15 -7.48
C TYR A 191 11.26 5.47 -6.23
N LYS A 192 10.35 5.06 -5.34
CA LYS A 192 10.68 4.29 -4.13
C LYS A 192 10.20 2.86 -4.27
N TRP A 193 11.04 1.94 -3.84
CA TRP A 193 10.74 0.51 -3.82
C TRP A 193 11.22 -0.13 -2.52
N CYS A 194 10.79 -1.37 -2.29
CA CYS A 194 11.46 -2.28 -1.38
C CYS A 194 11.44 -3.71 -1.93
N MET A 195 12.37 -4.52 -1.45
CA MET A 195 12.43 -5.93 -1.79
C MET A 195 11.82 -6.78 -0.69
N GLU A 196 10.80 -7.56 -1.02
CA GLU A 196 10.20 -8.56 -0.15
C GLU A 196 10.62 -9.96 -0.61
N GLY A 197 11.76 -10.42 -0.11
CA GLY A 197 12.43 -11.59 -0.65
C GLY A 197 12.82 -11.39 -2.12
N LYS A 198 12.18 -12.13 -3.05
CA LYS A 198 12.39 -12.00 -4.50
C LYS A 198 11.29 -11.22 -5.23
N LYS A 199 10.49 -10.44 -4.51
CA LYS A 199 9.45 -9.59 -5.08
C LYS A 199 9.83 -8.13 -4.93
N LEU A 200 9.70 -7.38 -6.01
CA LEU A 200 9.85 -5.92 -6.02
C LEU A 200 8.50 -5.28 -5.70
N TYR A 201 8.42 -4.59 -4.59
CA TYR A 201 7.29 -3.72 -4.27
C TYR A 201 7.59 -2.30 -4.73
N SER A 202 6.86 -1.82 -5.75
CA SER A 202 6.87 -0.42 -6.18
C SER A 202 5.98 0.36 -5.21
N ASN A 203 6.60 0.93 -4.18
CA ASN A 203 5.89 1.49 -3.04
C ASN A 203 5.33 2.88 -3.33
N LEU A 204 6.15 3.79 -3.91
CA LEU A 204 5.75 5.17 -4.15
C LEU A 204 6.38 5.70 -5.44
N VAL A 205 5.57 6.39 -6.23
CA VAL A 205 6.00 7.00 -7.49
C VAL A 205 5.41 8.40 -7.61
N ILE A 206 6.30 9.40 -7.75
CA ILE A 206 5.94 10.76 -8.17
C ILE A 206 6.66 11.05 -9.48
N ASN A 207 5.96 11.57 -10.47
CA ASN A 207 6.56 12.00 -11.72
C ASN A 207 5.89 13.29 -12.21
N LEU A 208 6.55 14.41 -11.95
CA LEU A 208 6.15 15.75 -12.40
C LEU A 208 6.77 16.09 -13.77
N GLY A 209 7.75 15.30 -14.21
CA GLY A 209 8.41 15.44 -15.49
C GLY A 209 7.83 14.58 -16.59
N THR A 210 8.65 14.23 -17.56
CA THR A 210 8.29 13.44 -18.73
C THR A 210 8.24 11.93 -18.45
N ALA A 211 7.57 11.17 -19.30
CA ALA A 211 7.40 9.72 -19.07
C ALA A 211 8.71 8.93 -19.14
N ASN A 212 9.72 9.41 -19.88
CA ASN A 212 11.03 8.75 -19.98
C ASN A 212 11.80 8.82 -18.66
N LEU A 213 11.67 9.88 -17.87
CA LEU A 213 12.32 9.98 -16.55
C LEU A 213 11.93 8.82 -15.65
N LEU A 214 10.63 8.61 -15.49
CA LEU A 214 10.14 7.50 -14.68
C LEU A 214 10.49 6.13 -15.29
N TYR A 215 10.43 6.00 -16.63
CA TYR A 215 10.84 4.78 -17.32
C TYR A 215 12.31 4.44 -17.02
N ASN A 216 13.20 5.43 -17.02
CA ASN A 216 14.61 5.25 -16.73
C ASN A 216 14.84 4.75 -15.31
N LEU A 217 14.18 5.36 -14.30
CA LEU A 217 14.29 4.93 -12.92
C LEU A 217 13.77 3.50 -12.73
N GLU A 218 12.57 3.21 -13.22
CA GLU A 218 11.98 1.86 -13.12
C GLU A 218 12.86 0.79 -13.78
N ARG A 219 13.37 1.08 -14.99
CA ARG A 219 14.19 0.14 -15.73
C ARG A 219 15.50 -0.14 -15.02
N SER A 220 16.22 0.89 -14.55
CA SER A 220 17.49 0.73 -13.83
C SER A 220 17.35 -0.17 -12.61
N ILE A 221 16.29 0.01 -11.82
CA ILE A 221 16.03 -0.79 -10.64
C ILE A 221 15.60 -2.21 -11.00
N PHE A 222 14.73 -2.33 -12.02
CA PHE A 222 14.25 -3.62 -12.46
C PHE A 222 15.38 -4.48 -13.01
N GLU A 223 16.26 -3.95 -13.88
CA GLU A 223 17.40 -4.66 -14.46
C GLU A 223 18.34 -5.14 -13.36
N LYS A 224 18.68 -4.27 -12.39
CA LYS A 224 19.50 -4.63 -11.22
C LYS A 224 18.94 -5.84 -10.50
N TYR A 225 17.69 -5.80 -10.06
CA TYR A 225 17.11 -6.88 -9.26
C TYR A 225 16.73 -8.11 -10.10
N TRP A 226 16.55 -7.95 -11.42
CA TRP A 226 16.39 -9.08 -12.33
C TRP A 226 17.62 -9.99 -12.34
N GLU A 227 18.81 -9.41 -12.36
CA GLU A 227 20.08 -10.15 -12.27
C GLU A 227 20.22 -10.86 -10.91
N GLU A 228 19.68 -10.27 -9.85
CA GLU A 228 19.63 -10.86 -8.51
C GLU A 228 18.53 -11.93 -8.34
N GLY A 229 17.76 -12.22 -9.39
CA GLY A 229 16.77 -13.30 -9.42
C GLY A 229 15.33 -12.86 -9.10
N MET A 230 15.04 -11.57 -9.04
CA MET A 230 13.67 -11.05 -8.97
C MET A 230 12.91 -11.40 -10.24
N ARG A 231 11.65 -11.88 -10.09
CA ARG A 231 10.76 -12.22 -11.23
C ARG A 231 9.36 -11.67 -11.05
N THR A 232 9.03 -11.17 -9.88
CA THR A 232 7.70 -10.64 -9.57
C THR A 232 7.83 -9.21 -9.08
N ALA A 233 6.99 -8.33 -9.63
CA ALA A 233 6.80 -6.98 -9.13
C ALA A 233 5.32 -6.75 -8.80
N TYR A 234 5.04 -5.89 -7.82
CA TYR A 234 3.69 -5.48 -7.50
C TYR A 234 3.63 -4.04 -7.00
N ALA A 235 2.46 -3.46 -7.09
CA ALA A 235 2.14 -2.15 -6.54
C ALA A 235 0.70 -2.14 -6.05
N TRP A 236 0.41 -1.35 -5.03
CA TRP A 236 -0.94 -0.95 -4.66
C TRP A 236 -1.29 0.33 -5.41
N ILE A 237 -2.38 0.32 -6.14
CA ILE A 237 -2.79 1.45 -6.99
C ILE A 237 -4.21 1.83 -6.62
N ASN A 238 -4.41 3.10 -6.25
CA ASN A 238 -5.75 3.64 -6.04
C ASN A 238 -6.59 3.45 -7.31
N ILE A 239 -7.79 2.89 -7.19
CA ILE A 239 -8.67 2.56 -8.34
C ILE A 239 -9.07 3.79 -9.15
N LEU A 240 -9.00 4.98 -8.57
CA LEU A 240 -9.24 6.26 -9.26
C LEU A 240 -8.06 6.68 -10.13
N ASN A 241 -6.85 6.16 -9.87
CA ASN A 241 -5.66 6.44 -10.67
C ASN A 241 -5.64 5.62 -11.97
N LYS A 242 -6.56 5.95 -12.90
CA LYS A 242 -6.69 5.25 -14.19
C LYS A 242 -5.41 5.28 -15.03
N LYS A 243 -4.55 6.30 -14.85
CA LYS A 243 -3.27 6.43 -15.54
C LYS A 243 -2.27 5.36 -15.09
N ALA A 244 -2.15 5.16 -13.78
CA ALA A 244 -1.30 4.11 -13.22
C ALA A 244 -1.81 2.70 -13.56
N LEU A 245 -3.12 2.46 -13.46
CA LEU A 245 -3.74 1.17 -13.80
C LEU A 245 -3.52 0.74 -15.26
N LYS A 246 -3.44 1.70 -16.18
CA LYS A 246 -3.19 1.44 -17.63
C LYS A 246 -1.72 1.17 -17.94
N ARG A 247 -0.82 1.31 -16.99
CA ARG A 247 0.63 1.32 -17.20
C ARG A 247 1.27 -0.06 -17.32
N GLY A 248 0.61 -1.12 -16.93
CA GLY A 248 1.14 -2.49 -16.89
C GLY A 248 1.63 -3.01 -18.26
N PRO A 249 2.46 -4.07 -18.27
CA PRO A 249 3.00 -4.67 -19.48
C PRO A 249 1.87 -5.17 -20.40
N LYS A 250 2.06 -4.98 -21.72
CA LYS A 250 1.06 -5.34 -22.75
C LYS A 250 1.25 -6.73 -23.35
N TYR A 251 2.40 -7.37 -23.12
CA TYR A 251 2.72 -8.67 -23.70
C TYR A 251 2.28 -9.81 -22.77
N GLU A 252 1.13 -10.40 -23.09
CA GLU A 252 0.51 -11.42 -22.22
C GLU A 252 1.29 -12.74 -22.14
N HIS A 253 2.08 -13.08 -23.15
CA HIS A 253 2.83 -14.33 -23.22
C HIS A 253 4.14 -14.33 -22.41
N ASP A 254 4.67 -13.16 -22.05
CA ASP A 254 5.91 -13.04 -21.28
C ASP A 254 5.65 -12.73 -19.79
N ILE A 255 4.38 -12.71 -19.37
CA ILE A 255 3.95 -12.41 -18.02
C ILE A 255 2.85 -13.36 -17.54
N ILE A 256 2.85 -13.61 -16.24
CA ILE A 256 1.73 -14.25 -15.56
C ILE A 256 1.07 -13.19 -14.68
N LYS A 257 -0.13 -12.76 -15.06
CA LYS A 257 -0.97 -11.90 -14.20
C LYS A 257 -1.64 -12.74 -13.14
N SER A 258 -1.70 -12.24 -11.92
CA SER A 258 -2.53 -12.86 -10.90
C SER A 258 -3.98 -12.88 -11.39
N LYS A 259 -4.61 -14.07 -11.37
CA LYS A 259 -6.04 -14.23 -11.69
C LYS A 259 -6.94 -13.66 -10.59
N LYS A 260 -6.44 -13.64 -9.35
CA LYS A 260 -7.12 -13.07 -8.20
C LYS A 260 -6.56 -11.68 -7.95
N LEU A 261 -7.42 -10.69 -8.01
CA LEU A 261 -7.10 -9.34 -7.56
C LEU A 261 -7.25 -9.30 -6.03
N LEU A 262 -6.40 -8.54 -5.39
CA LEU A 262 -6.52 -8.24 -3.97
C LEU A 262 -6.82 -6.75 -3.87
N TYR A 263 -7.90 -6.42 -3.19
CA TYR A 263 -8.32 -5.06 -2.91
C TYR A 263 -7.99 -4.72 -1.47
N ASP A 264 -7.72 -3.45 -1.23
CA ASP A 264 -7.60 -2.83 0.07
C ASP A 264 -8.57 -1.66 0.11
N THR A 265 -9.64 -1.79 0.87
CA THR A 265 -10.65 -0.77 1.02
C THR A 265 -10.53 -0.13 2.40
N ILE A 266 -10.48 1.19 2.40
CA ILE A 266 -10.43 2.01 3.61
C ILE A 266 -11.79 2.65 3.81
N TYR A 267 -12.39 2.37 4.95
CA TYR A 267 -13.66 2.96 5.40
C TYR A 267 -13.39 4.00 6.49
N LYS A 268 -14.07 5.13 6.42
CA LYS A 268 -14.03 6.21 7.42
C LYS A 268 -15.37 6.32 8.12
N LYS A 269 -15.37 6.41 9.45
CA LYS A 269 -16.57 6.72 10.25
C LYS A 269 -17.02 8.16 10.00
N GLN A 270 -18.34 8.33 9.85
CA GLN A 270 -19.00 9.61 9.59
C GLN A 270 -19.51 10.23 10.88
#